data_c0448b77c5e8bc9a3f4ac3fc39cc9641
#
_entry.id   c0448b77c5e8bc9a3f4ac3fc39cc9641
#
_cell.length_a   1.000
_cell.length_b   1.000
_cell.length_c   1.000
_cell.angle_alpha   90.00
_cell.angle_beta   90.00
_cell.angle_gamma   90.00
#
_symmetry.space_group_name_H-M   'P 1'
#
loop_
_entity.id
_entity.type
_entity.pdbx_description
1 polymer ?
#
loop_
_entity_poly.entity_id
_entity_poly.type
_entity_poly.pdbx_seq_one_letter_code
_entity_poly.pdbx_strand_id
1 'polypeptide(L)'
;MHQPPPGTLVTPRRFRPKLHWELIACGFAGHELVGTDAAVLRPQDALVARDGPDGLRWHRCLRCDSWLALPPPAAPAREHPPDRDEIELPLRGRPLRDKIVLRLIAINRAVHFFVLGLLGFAILLFASHRATFRDRFYRVVTDLQGGAVAGGGHAHHGLLGEIDKLFTLQSSRLHLFAIVILAYAAIEGVEAVGLWYQRRWAEYLTFLVTASLLPLEV
;
A
#
# COMPACT_ATOMS: atom_id res chain seq x y z
N MET A 1 19.53 -18.61 39.44
CA MET A 1 18.23 -18.69 38.74
C MET A 1 18.21 -17.59 37.69
N HIS A 2 18.10 -17.95 36.40
CA HIS A 2 18.05 -16.97 35.32
C HIS A 2 16.68 -16.27 35.37
N GLN A 3 16.67 -15.00 35.70
CA GLN A 3 15.44 -14.21 35.68
C GLN A 3 15.04 -13.96 34.21
N PRO A 4 13.81 -14.32 33.80
CA PRO A 4 13.41 -14.14 32.42
C PRO A 4 13.42 -12.64 32.04
N PRO A 5 13.66 -12.31 30.77
CA PRO A 5 13.65 -10.93 30.32
C PRO A 5 12.37 -10.19 30.70
N PRO A 6 12.43 -8.87 30.94
CA PRO A 6 11.25 -8.08 31.27
C PRO A 6 10.15 -8.26 30.19
N GLY A 7 8.91 -8.43 30.61
CA GLY A 7 7.78 -8.63 29.69
C GLY A 7 7.55 -10.09 29.25
N THR A 8 8.41 -11.04 29.65
CA THR A 8 8.19 -12.46 29.37
C THR A 8 7.05 -13.00 30.22
N LEU A 9 6.09 -13.67 29.57
CA LEU A 9 5.01 -14.36 30.28
C LEU A 9 5.54 -15.69 30.84
N VAL A 10 5.45 -15.87 32.15
CA VAL A 10 5.88 -17.11 32.83
C VAL A 10 4.90 -18.26 32.54
N THR A 11 3.62 -17.97 32.33
CA THR A 11 2.60 -18.96 31.98
C THR A 11 2.11 -18.76 30.55
N PRO A 12 2.24 -19.77 29.67
CA PRO A 12 1.77 -19.65 28.30
C PRO A 12 0.24 -19.52 28.28
N ARG A 13 -0.27 -18.45 27.69
CA ARG A 13 -1.69 -18.29 27.40
C ARG A 13 -2.06 -19.08 26.14
N ARG A 14 -3.30 -19.56 26.04
CA ARG A 14 -3.80 -20.16 24.79
C ARG A 14 -3.54 -19.21 23.64
N PHE A 15 -2.89 -19.71 22.59
CA PHE A 15 -2.65 -18.97 21.37
C PHE A 15 -4.00 -18.51 20.77
N ARG A 16 -4.21 -17.21 20.74
CA ARG A 16 -5.31 -16.58 20.00
C ARG A 16 -4.68 -15.75 18.90
N PRO A 17 -4.82 -16.13 17.64
CA PRO A 17 -4.30 -15.35 16.54
C PRO A 17 -4.99 -13.97 16.54
N LYS A 18 -4.25 -12.94 16.92
CA LYS A 18 -4.68 -11.54 16.82
C LYS A 18 -3.70 -10.84 15.92
N LEU A 19 -4.23 -10.07 14.97
CA LEU A 19 -3.41 -9.20 14.16
C LEU A 19 -2.91 -8.04 15.04
N HIS A 20 -1.60 -8.03 15.30
CA HIS A 20 -0.94 -6.99 16.10
C HIS A 20 -0.40 -5.90 15.16
N TRP A 21 -1.19 -4.88 14.93
CA TRP A 21 -0.85 -3.76 14.05
C TRP A 21 0.43 -3.04 14.49
N GLU A 22 0.67 -2.98 15.80
CA GLU A 22 1.87 -2.40 16.40
C GLU A 22 3.14 -3.15 15.98
N LEU A 23 3.10 -4.49 15.97
CA LEU A 23 4.23 -5.32 15.52
C LEU A 23 4.48 -5.17 14.03
N ILE A 24 3.40 -5.11 13.22
CA ILE A 24 3.52 -4.87 11.78
C ILE A 24 4.15 -3.50 11.53
N ALA A 25 3.68 -2.45 12.22
CA ALA A 25 4.25 -1.11 12.09
C ALA A 25 5.73 -1.06 12.51
N CYS A 26 6.09 -1.76 13.60
CA CYS A 26 7.50 -1.87 14.04
C CYS A 26 8.36 -2.67 13.06
N GLY A 27 7.80 -3.68 12.39
CA GLY A 27 8.50 -4.45 11.35
C GLY A 27 8.89 -3.60 10.13
N PHE A 28 8.05 -2.61 9.77
CA PHE A 28 8.32 -1.71 8.63
C PHE A 28 9.09 -0.44 9.00
N ALA A 29 8.76 0.18 10.14
CA ALA A 29 9.29 1.49 10.53
C ALA A 29 10.36 1.44 11.62
N GLY A 30 10.67 0.24 12.17
CA GLY A 30 11.54 0.09 13.31
C GLY A 30 10.81 0.26 14.65
N HIS A 31 11.53 -0.10 15.73
CA HIS A 31 11.03 0.05 17.09
C HIS A 31 11.26 1.46 17.63
N GLU A 32 10.26 2.01 18.32
CA GLU A 32 10.36 3.30 19.02
C GLU A 32 10.95 3.07 20.41
N LEU A 33 12.25 3.27 20.54
CA LEU A 33 13.00 3.10 21.78
C LEU A 33 13.39 4.45 22.35
N VAL A 34 13.39 4.56 23.67
CA VAL A 34 13.77 5.77 24.39
C VAL A 34 15.02 5.52 25.21
N GLY A 35 15.89 6.54 25.30
CA GLY A 35 17.09 6.52 26.13
C GLY A 35 18.19 5.56 25.68
N THR A 36 18.20 5.19 24.40
CA THR A 36 19.27 4.37 23.81
C THR A 36 20.62 5.09 23.79
N ASP A 37 20.60 6.41 23.88
CA ASP A 37 21.74 7.33 23.89
C ASP A 37 22.13 7.85 25.29
N ALA A 38 21.44 7.36 26.35
CA ALA A 38 21.65 7.82 27.71
C ALA A 38 22.81 7.06 28.41
N ALA A 39 23.65 7.78 29.16
CA ALA A 39 24.74 7.19 29.93
C ALA A 39 24.20 6.33 31.09
N VAL A 40 23.30 6.89 31.88
CA VAL A 40 22.82 6.31 33.14
C VAL A 40 21.30 6.26 33.15
N LEU A 41 20.72 5.15 33.62
CA LEU A 41 19.28 5.01 33.84
C LEU A 41 18.92 5.40 35.28
N ARG A 42 17.87 6.17 35.45
CA ARG A 42 17.29 6.52 36.74
C ARG A 42 16.24 5.46 37.14
N PRO A 43 15.94 5.29 38.44
CA PRO A 43 14.90 4.35 38.88
C PRO A 43 13.52 4.58 38.21
N GLN A 44 13.21 5.84 37.90
CA GLN A 44 11.96 6.21 37.20
C GLN A 44 11.92 5.77 35.73
N ASP A 45 13.07 5.54 35.11
CA ASP A 45 13.19 5.12 33.71
C ASP A 45 12.91 3.60 33.54
N ALA A 46 12.76 2.85 34.64
CA ALA A 46 12.57 1.40 34.64
C ALA A 46 11.34 0.90 33.88
N LEU A 47 10.40 1.77 33.52
CA LEU A 47 9.24 1.44 32.67
C LEU A 47 9.62 1.33 31.18
N VAL A 48 10.67 2.03 30.76
CA VAL A 48 11.09 2.12 29.36
C VAL A 48 12.47 1.52 29.09
N ALA A 49 13.36 1.53 30.09
CA ALA A 49 14.69 0.97 29.98
C ALA A 49 15.15 0.36 31.31
N ARG A 50 15.91 -0.74 31.26
CA ARG A 50 16.47 -1.43 32.44
C ARG A 50 17.82 -2.03 32.08
N ASP A 51 18.79 -1.93 32.99
CA ASP A 51 20.05 -2.65 32.85
C ASP A 51 19.81 -4.13 33.22
N GLY A 52 20.31 -5.04 32.38
CA GLY A 52 20.24 -6.49 32.59
C GLY A 52 21.52 -7.03 33.26
N PRO A 53 21.44 -8.25 33.82
CA PRO A 53 22.58 -8.90 34.48
C PRO A 53 23.69 -9.34 33.51
N ASP A 54 23.39 -9.32 32.21
CA ASP A 54 24.28 -9.71 31.11
C ASP A 54 25.08 -8.53 30.52
N GLY A 55 25.00 -7.36 31.18
CA GLY A 55 25.63 -6.12 30.70
C GLY A 55 24.92 -5.47 29.51
N LEU A 56 23.78 -6.02 29.11
CA LEU A 56 22.92 -5.42 28.11
C LEU A 56 21.88 -4.52 28.78
N ARG A 57 21.44 -3.52 28.02
CA ARG A 57 20.34 -2.65 28.42
C ARG A 57 19.08 -3.02 27.66
N TRP A 58 18.02 -3.31 28.39
CA TRP A 58 16.73 -3.67 27.85
C TRP A 58 15.87 -2.44 27.67
N HIS A 59 15.48 -2.16 26.42
CA HIS A 59 14.60 -1.04 26.05
C HIS A 59 13.24 -1.56 25.66
N ARG A 60 12.20 -0.95 26.20
CA ARG A 60 10.80 -1.25 25.85
C ARG A 60 10.38 -0.38 24.68
N CYS A 61 9.90 -1.01 23.62
CA CYS A 61 9.31 -0.29 22.49
C CYS A 61 8.01 0.41 22.92
N LEU A 62 7.93 1.72 22.70
CA LEU A 62 6.74 2.50 23.05
C LEU A 62 5.52 2.14 22.20
N ARG A 63 5.71 1.53 21.01
CA ARG A 63 4.62 1.15 20.12
C ARG A 63 4.10 -0.26 20.38
N CYS A 64 4.95 -1.28 20.38
CA CYS A 64 4.53 -2.70 20.45
C CYS A 64 4.78 -3.36 21.80
N ASP A 65 5.33 -2.67 22.77
CA ASP A 65 5.69 -3.16 24.11
C ASP A 65 6.75 -4.26 24.14
N SER A 66 7.36 -4.62 23.01
CA SER A 66 8.48 -5.58 22.99
C SER A 66 9.70 -5.02 23.67
N TRP A 67 10.41 -5.87 24.41
CA TRP A 67 11.68 -5.53 25.03
C TRP A 67 12.84 -5.97 24.13
N LEU A 68 13.76 -5.04 23.85
CA LEU A 68 14.94 -5.26 23.03
C LEU A 68 16.20 -5.05 23.85
N ALA A 69 17.08 -6.03 23.80
CA ALA A 69 18.39 -5.95 24.45
C ALA A 69 19.38 -5.28 23.51
N LEU A 70 19.97 -4.18 23.95
CA LEU A 70 21.00 -3.43 23.24
C LEU A 70 22.21 -3.23 24.15
N PRO A 71 23.43 -3.15 23.59
CA PRO A 71 24.58 -2.73 24.40
C PRO A 71 24.40 -1.27 24.85
N PRO A 72 24.86 -0.91 26.06
CA PRO A 72 24.93 0.50 26.45
C PRO A 72 25.70 1.32 25.42
N PRO A 73 25.34 2.59 25.19
CA PRO A 73 26.01 3.41 24.21
C PRO A 73 27.50 3.65 24.58
N ALA A 74 28.39 3.40 23.63
CA ALA A 74 29.85 3.66 23.85
C ALA A 74 30.16 5.15 23.95
N ALA A 75 29.37 6.01 23.29
CA ALA A 75 29.47 7.46 23.37
C ALA A 75 28.06 8.03 23.63
N PRO A 76 27.66 8.16 24.90
CA PRO A 76 26.33 8.67 25.23
C PRO A 76 26.19 10.15 24.84
N ALA A 77 25.08 10.50 24.24
CA ALA A 77 24.78 11.88 23.85
C ALA A 77 24.10 12.68 24.99
N ARG A 78 23.57 11.98 25.98
CA ARG A 78 22.94 12.58 27.17
C ARG A 78 23.23 11.77 28.42
N GLU A 79 23.08 12.40 29.57
CA GLU A 79 23.33 11.74 30.86
C GLU A 79 22.20 10.77 31.21
N HIS A 80 20.95 11.21 31.05
CA HIS A 80 19.73 10.42 31.36
C HIS A 80 18.77 10.35 30.18
N PRO A 81 17.87 9.36 30.14
CA PRO A 81 16.75 9.36 29.21
C PRO A 81 15.90 10.63 29.33
N PRO A 82 15.21 11.04 28.24
CA PRO A 82 14.32 12.19 28.29
C PRO A 82 13.21 11.98 29.33
N ASP A 83 12.74 13.08 29.91
CA ASP A 83 11.65 13.03 30.87
C ASP A 83 10.32 12.70 30.16
N ARG A 84 9.33 12.27 30.93
CA ARG A 84 8.08 11.72 30.39
C ARG A 84 7.31 12.72 29.52
N ASP A 85 7.39 13.98 29.82
CA ASP A 85 6.76 15.10 29.09
C ASP A 85 7.50 15.44 27.79
N GLU A 86 8.76 15.05 27.66
CA GLU A 86 9.55 15.21 26.45
C GLU A 86 9.36 14.03 25.45
N ILE A 87 8.75 12.91 25.93
CA ILE A 87 8.58 11.72 25.10
C ILE A 87 7.29 11.84 24.27
N GLU A 88 7.48 11.91 22.95
CA GLU A 88 6.34 11.81 22.01
C GLU A 88 5.87 10.35 21.90
N LEU A 89 4.61 10.12 22.28
CA LEU A 89 4.02 8.78 22.26
C LEU A 89 3.57 8.40 20.84
N PRO A 90 4.05 7.27 20.30
CA PRO A 90 3.61 6.80 18.98
C PRO A 90 2.15 6.36 19.00
N LEU A 91 1.51 6.42 17.83
CA LEU A 91 0.15 5.91 17.66
C LEU A 91 0.09 4.40 17.96
N ARG A 92 -0.94 4.00 18.73
CA ARG A 92 -1.20 2.61 19.14
C ARG A 92 -2.70 2.30 19.04
N GLY A 93 -3.03 0.99 19.01
CA GLY A 93 -4.41 0.52 19.04
C GLY A 93 -5.23 0.96 17.84
N ARG A 94 -6.44 1.45 18.10
CA ARG A 94 -7.38 1.88 17.04
C ARG A 94 -6.84 2.97 16.14
N PRO A 95 -6.26 4.08 16.65
CA PRO A 95 -5.73 5.14 15.78
C PRO A 95 -4.65 4.66 14.82
N LEU A 96 -3.76 3.77 15.26
CA LEU A 96 -2.73 3.17 14.40
C LEU A 96 -3.36 2.30 13.32
N ARG A 97 -4.30 1.43 13.71
CA ARG A 97 -5.02 0.56 12.78
C ARG A 97 -5.75 1.37 11.72
N ASP A 98 -6.52 2.36 12.14
CA ASP A 98 -7.33 3.18 11.23
C ASP A 98 -6.42 3.94 10.24
N LYS A 99 -5.28 4.48 10.70
CA LYS A 99 -4.26 5.09 9.83
C LYS A 99 -3.71 4.09 8.79
N ILE A 100 -3.39 2.86 9.20
CA ILE A 100 -2.87 1.83 8.29
C ILE A 100 -3.93 1.42 7.27
N VAL A 101 -5.18 1.17 7.71
CA VAL A 101 -6.30 0.80 6.84
C VAL A 101 -6.57 1.88 5.81
N LEU A 102 -6.64 3.16 6.22
CA LEU A 102 -6.83 4.27 5.29
C LEU A 102 -5.71 4.36 4.24
N ARG A 103 -4.46 4.12 4.64
CA ARG A 103 -3.33 4.09 3.70
C ARG A 103 -3.40 2.92 2.72
N LEU A 104 -3.84 1.75 3.17
CA LEU A 104 -4.05 0.60 2.27
C LEU A 104 -5.14 0.88 1.25
N ILE A 105 -6.25 1.51 1.67
CA ILE A 105 -7.31 1.94 0.76
C ILE A 105 -6.76 2.98 -0.23
N ALA A 106 -5.99 3.96 0.25
CA ALA A 106 -5.36 4.98 -0.60
C ALA A 106 -4.42 4.35 -1.66
N ILE A 107 -3.62 3.35 -1.29
CA ILE A 107 -2.75 2.62 -2.21
C ILE A 107 -3.60 1.88 -3.26
N ASN A 108 -4.66 1.19 -2.84
CA ASN A 108 -5.56 0.50 -3.76
C ASN A 108 -6.18 1.48 -4.78
N ARG A 109 -6.67 2.64 -4.32
CA ARG A 109 -7.19 3.71 -5.20
C ARG A 109 -6.12 4.26 -6.15
N ALA A 110 -4.89 4.45 -5.66
CA ALA A 110 -3.77 4.86 -6.50
C ALA A 110 -3.45 3.82 -7.60
N VAL A 111 -3.49 2.53 -7.28
CA VAL A 111 -3.32 1.46 -8.29
C VAL A 111 -4.42 1.53 -9.34
N HIS A 112 -5.70 1.69 -8.95
CA HIS A 112 -6.80 1.86 -9.89
C HIS A 112 -6.61 3.10 -10.77
N PHE A 113 -6.21 4.24 -10.19
CA PHE A 113 -5.89 5.46 -10.94
C PHE A 113 -4.86 5.19 -12.05
N PHE A 114 -3.75 4.51 -11.72
CA PHE A 114 -2.71 4.22 -12.71
C PHE A 114 -3.19 3.23 -13.78
N VAL A 115 -3.86 2.14 -13.38
CA VAL A 115 -4.33 1.11 -14.31
C VAL A 115 -5.39 1.69 -15.26
N LEU A 116 -6.40 2.37 -14.73
CA LEU A 116 -7.47 2.97 -15.54
C LEU A 116 -6.96 4.17 -16.36
N GLY A 117 -6.04 4.96 -15.79
CA GLY A 117 -5.39 6.05 -16.50
C GLY A 117 -4.60 5.57 -17.71
N LEU A 118 -3.79 4.52 -17.55
CA LEU A 118 -3.06 3.90 -18.64
C LEU A 118 -4.01 3.28 -19.69
N LEU A 119 -5.07 2.61 -19.22
CA LEU A 119 -6.08 2.02 -20.11
C LEU A 119 -6.81 3.10 -20.92
N GLY A 120 -7.31 4.16 -20.26
CA GLY A 120 -7.99 5.26 -20.92
C GLY A 120 -7.08 5.98 -21.92
N PHE A 121 -5.81 6.19 -21.56
CA PHE A 121 -4.82 6.77 -22.46
C PHE A 121 -4.51 5.86 -23.65
N ALA A 122 -4.38 4.55 -23.43
CA ALA A 122 -4.18 3.58 -24.51
C ALA A 122 -5.35 3.57 -25.50
N ILE A 123 -6.60 3.60 -24.98
CA ILE A 123 -7.81 3.69 -25.83
C ILE A 123 -7.81 5.01 -26.62
N LEU A 124 -7.41 6.12 -26.00
CA LEU A 124 -7.33 7.42 -26.66
C LEU A 124 -6.29 7.41 -27.81
N LEU A 125 -5.10 6.86 -27.57
CA LEU A 125 -4.07 6.69 -28.59
C LEU A 125 -4.56 5.78 -29.72
N PHE A 126 -5.20 4.66 -29.37
CA PHE A 126 -5.79 3.75 -30.36
C PHE A 126 -6.83 4.47 -31.21
N ALA A 127 -7.78 5.18 -30.60
CA ALA A 127 -8.82 5.92 -31.30
C ALA A 127 -8.26 6.99 -32.25
N SER A 128 -7.19 7.67 -31.81
CA SER A 128 -6.52 8.75 -32.58
C SER A 128 -5.67 8.22 -33.75
N HIS A 129 -5.01 7.07 -33.58
CA HIS A 129 -4.09 6.49 -34.56
C HIS A 129 -4.62 5.19 -35.21
N ARG A 130 -5.90 5.01 -35.19
CA ARG A 130 -6.58 3.77 -35.60
C ARG A 130 -6.19 3.26 -36.97
N ALA A 131 -6.08 4.14 -37.98
CA ALA A 131 -5.69 3.76 -39.32
C ALA A 131 -4.27 3.14 -39.33
N THR A 132 -3.32 3.79 -38.65
CA THR A 132 -1.94 3.33 -38.56
C THR A 132 -1.84 2.00 -37.81
N PHE A 133 -2.62 1.82 -36.70
CA PHE A 133 -2.65 0.55 -35.98
C PHE A 133 -3.25 -0.55 -36.83
N ARG A 134 -4.34 -0.27 -37.55
CA ARG A 134 -4.98 -1.20 -38.47
C ARG A 134 -4.00 -1.68 -39.54
N ASP A 135 -3.32 -0.73 -40.21
CA ASP A 135 -2.38 -1.05 -41.29
C ASP A 135 -1.16 -1.84 -40.80
N ARG A 136 -0.68 -1.55 -39.60
CA ARG A 136 0.39 -2.34 -38.97
C ARG A 136 -0.08 -3.73 -38.59
N PHE A 137 -1.26 -3.85 -38.01
CA PHE A 137 -1.86 -5.11 -37.62
C PHE A 137 -2.02 -6.04 -38.83
N TYR A 138 -2.64 -5.55 -39.91
CA TYR A 138 -2.81 -6.36 -41.11
C TYR A 138 -1.49 -6.71 -41.79
N ARG A 139 -0.47 -5.87 -41.74
CA ARG A 139 0.88 -6.23 -42.23
C ARG A 139 1.45 -7.40 -41.43
N VAL A 140 1.46 -7.32 -40.10
CA VAL A 140 1.96 -8.40 -39.24
C VAL A 140 1.17 -9.70 -39.46
N VAL A 141 -0.16 -9.63 -39.55
CA VAL A 141 -1.00 -10.80 -39.84
C VAL A 141 -0.67 -11.39 -41.21
N THR A 142 -0.49 -10.55 -42.24
CA THR A 142 -0.14 -11.03 -43.59
C THR A 142 1.27 -11.66 -43.61
N ASP A 143 2.23 -11.06 -42.91
CA ASP A 143 3.59 -11.60 -42.78
C ASP A 143 3.59 -12.95 -42.05
N LEU A 144 2.81 -13.07 -41.00
CA LEU A 144 2.64 -14.35 -40.24
C LEU A 144 1.90 -15.42 -41.08
N GLN A 145 0.87 -15.00 -41.82
CA GLN A 145 0.10 -15.89 -42.71
C GLN A 145 0.86 -16.26 -43.99
N GLY A 146 1.68 -15.35 -44.49
CA GLY A 146 2.54 -15.61 -45.65
C GLY A 146 3.54 -16.74 -45.40
N GLY A 147 3.92 -17.00 -44.15
CA GLY A 147 4.67 -18.21 -43.74
C GLY A 147 3.80 -19.45 -43.51
N ALA A 148 2.48 -19.33 -43.37
CA ALA A 148 1.56 -20.42 -42.99
C ALA A 148 0.57 -20.83 -44.11
N VAL A 149 0.47 -20.09 -45.21
CA VAL A 149 -0.52 -20.32 -46.27
C VAL A 149 -0.17 -21.52 -47.21
N ALA A 150 0.89 -22.27 -46.88
CA ALA A 150 1.13 -23.58 -47.52
C ALA A 150 0.15 -24.69 -47.03
N GLY A 151 -0.70 -24.42 -46.04
CA GLY A 151 -1.71 -25.37 -45.53
C GLY A 151 -3.07 -24.69 -45.36
N GLY A 152 -3.91 -24.79 -46.35
CA GLY A 152 -5.22 -24.18 -46.46
C GLY A 152 -6.11 -24.32 -45.23
N GLY A 153 -6.17 -23.30 -44.38
CA GLY A 153 -7.03 -23.21 -43.22
C GLY A 153 -7.70 -21.84 -43.17
N HIS A 154 -9.04 -21.82 -43.20
CA HIS A 154 -9.83 -20.60 -43.06
C HIS A 154 -9.75 -20.03 -41.64
N ALA A 155 -8.80 -19.11 -41.38
CA ALA A 155 -8.62 -18.47 -40.08
C ALA A 155 -9.47 -17.20 -39.90
N HIS A 156 -10.72 -17.18 -40.40
CA HIS A 156 -11.61 -16.02 -40.26
C HIS A 156 -12.60 -16.12 -39.09
N HIS A 157 -12.59 -17.20 -38.32
CA HIS A 157 -13.47 -17.39 -37.16
C HIS A 157 -12.66 -17.53 -35.88
N GLY A 158 -12.46 -16.43 -35.15
CA GLY A 158 -11.73 -16.45 -33.88
C GLY A 158 -11.32 -15.06 -33.45
N LEU A 159 -10.22 -14.96 -32.73
CA LEU A 159 -9.64 -13.72 -32.19
C LEU A 159 -9.49 -12.61 -33.25
N LEU A 160 -9.15 -12.94 -34.50
CA LEU A 160 -9.03 -11.97 -35.60
C LEU A 160 -10.35 -11.28 -35.93
N GLY A 161 -11.48 -12.01 -35.90
CA GLY A 161 -12.82 -11.46 -36.14
C GLY A 161 -13.24 -10.51 -34.99
N GLU A 162 -12.89 -10.82 -33.76
CA GLU A 162 -13.16 -9.93 -32.62
C GLU A 162 -12.31 -8.66 -32.66
N ILE A 163 -11.04 -8.78 -33.07
CA ILE A 163 -10.15 -7.61 -33.23
C ILE A 163 -10.65 -6.72 -34.38
N ASP A 164 -11.14 -7.29 -35.48
CA ASP A 164 -11.72 -6.52 -36.59
C ASP A 164 -12.94 -5.70 -36.14
N LYS A 165 -13.79 -6.26 -35.25
CA LYS A 165 -14.91 -5.53 -34.65
C LYS A 165 -14.44 -4.27 -33.89
N LEU A 166 -13.28 -4.30 -33.21
CA LEU A 166 -12.72 -3.13 -32.54
C LEU A 166 -12.37 -2.02 -33.55
N PHE A 167 -11.91 -2.42 -34.74
CA PHE A 167 -11.63 -1.46 -35.83
C PHE A 167 -12.91 -0.95 -36.52
N THR A 168 -14.07 -1.56 -36.34
CA THR A 168 -15.35 -1.08 -36.89
C THR A 168 -16.10 -0.16 -35.94
N LEU A 169 -15.75 -0.10 -34.64
CA LEU A 169 -16.36 0.80 -33.66
C LEU A 169 -16.19 2.27 -34.09
N GLN A 170 -17.22 3.07 -33.91
CA GLN A 170 -17.18 4.49 -34.26
C GLN A 170 -16.17 5.25 -33.41
N SER A 171 -15.22 5.96 -34.03
CA SER A 171 -14.14 6.68 -33.34
C SER A 171 -14.66 7.63 -32.24
N SER A 172 -15.76 8.32 -32.47
CA SER A 172 -16.40 9.20 -31.49
C SER A 172 -16.80 8.48 -30.20
N ARG A 173 -17.31 7.26 -30.30
CA ARG A 173 -17.68 6.45 -29.11
C ARG A 173 -16.45 6.00 -28.33
N LEU A 174 -15.36 5.63 -29.02
CA LEU A 174 -14.10 5.28 -28.38
C LEU A 174 -13.48 6.45 -27.62
N HIS A 175 -13.49 7.65 -28.22
CA HIS A 175 -13.02 8.87 -27.55
C HIS A 175 -13.86 9.19 -26.31
N LEU A 176 -15.21 9.13 -26.43
CA LEU A 176 -16.09 9.35 -25.28
C LEU A 176 -15.83 8.35 -24.17
N PHE A 177 -15.68 7.07 -24.51
CA PHE A 177 -15.40 6.01 -23.54
C PHE A 177 -14.04 6.22 -22.84
N ALA A 178 -13.01 6.57 -23.62
CA ALA A 178 -11.69 6.90 -23.05
C ALA A 178 -11.75 8.10 -22.10
N ILE A 179 -12.48 9.15 -22.47
CA ILE A 179 -12.64 10.36 -21.62
C ILE A 179 -13.36 9.99 -20.32
N VAL A 180 -14.40 9.17 -20.37
CA VAL A 180 -15.12 8.72 -19.16
C VAL A 180 -14.21 7.92 -18.23
N ILE A 181 -13.41 6.99 -18.79
CA ILE A 181 -12.43 6.21 -17.99
C ILE A 181 -11.38 7.14 -17.37
N LEU A 182 -10.85 8.09 -18.14
CA LEU A 182 -9.86 9.04 -17.62
C LEU A 182 -10.43 9.96 -16.55
N ALA A 183 -11.68 10.42 -16.71
CA ALA A 183 -12.36 11.22 -15.69
C ALA A 183 -12.56 10.41 -14.40
N TYR A 184 -12.99 9.14 -14.52
CA TYR A 184 -13.12 8.26 -13.37
C TYR A 184 -11.77 7.97 -12.70
N ALA A 185 -10.73 7.69 -13.49
CA ALA A 185 -9.37 7.54 -12.97
C ALA A 185 -8.90 8.79 -12.21
N ALA A 186 -9.18 10.00 -12.73
CA ALA A 186 -8.82 11.24 -12.04
C ALA A 186 -9.50 11.36 -10.66
N ILE A 187 -10.76 10.96 -10.55
CA ILE A 187 -11.50 10.93 -9.26
C ILE A 187 -10.81 9.95 -8.29
N GLU A 188 -10.47 8.75 -8.74
CA GLU A 188 -9.73 7.76 -7.92
C GLU A 188 -8.38 8.31 -7.44
N GLY A 189 -7.67 9.07 -8.29
CA GLY A 189 -6.41 9.71 -7.93
C GLY A 189 -6.58 10.79 -6.85
N VAL A 190 -7.62 11.62 -6.96
CA VAL A 190 -7.95 12.64 -5.96
C VAL A 190 -8.33 11.99 -4.63
N GLU A 191 -9.13 10.91 -4.65
CA GLU A 191 -9.46 10.12 -3.46
C GLU A 191 -8.21 9.53 -2.81
N ALA A 192 -7.32 8.93 -3.60
CA ALA A 192 -6.08 8.33 -3.09
C ALA A 192 -5.23 9.36 -2.32
N VAL A 193 -5.06 10.56 -2.89
CA VAL A 193 -4.32 11.66 -2.24
C VAL A 193 -5.03 12.11 -0.97
N GLY A 194 -6.33 12.32 -1.01
CA GLY A 194 -7.12 12.75 0.15
C GLY A 194 -7.08 11.76 1.31
N LEU A 195 -7.23 10.45 1.02
CA LEU A 195 -7.15 9.38 2.02
C LEU A 195 -5.73 9.22 2.59
N TRP A 196 -4.69 9.39 1.76
CA TRP A 196 -3.30 9.35 2.22
C TRP A 196 -3.01 10.40 3.29
N TYR A 197 -3.53 11.62 3.09
CA TYR A 197 -3.42 12.72 4.04
C TYR A 197 -4.52 12.71 5.12
N GLN A 198 -5.34 11.66 5.19
CA GLN A 198 -6.42 11.51 6.19
C GLN A 198 -7.39 12.70 6.20
N ARG A 199 -7.72 13.24 5.03
CA ARG A 199 -8.66 14.36 4.89
C ARG A 199 -10.10 13.85 4.97
N ARG A 200 -10.91 14.40 5.87
CA ARG A 200 -12.33 14.00 6.08
C ARG A 200 -13.17 14.05 4.81
N TRP A 201 -12.93 15.01 3.93
CA TRP A 201 -13.67 15.13 2.67
C TRP A 201 -13.45 13.92 1.76
N ALA A 202 -12.27 13.28 1.80
CA ALA A 202 -11.99 12.11 0.97
C ALA A 202 -12.83 10.89 1.38
N GLU A 203 -13.11 10.72 2.67
CA GLU A 203 -14.01 9.66 3.16
C GLU A 203 -15.43 9.83 2.63
N TYR A 204 -15.95 11.07 2.62
CA TYR A 204 -17.26 11.37 2.03
C TYR A 204 -17.28 11.19 0.52
N LEU A 205 -16.21 11.57 -0.18
CA LEU A 205 -16.10 11.41 -1.64
C LEU A 205 -16.11 9.93 -2.00
N THR A 206 -15.32 9.10 -1.32
CA THR A 206 -15.30 7.64 -1.52
C THR A 206 -16.70 7.03 -1.33
N PHE A 207 -17.41 7.44 -0.27
CA PHE A 207 -18.77 6.99 -0.03
C PHE A 207 -19.72 7.37 -1.18
N LEU A 208 -19.68 8.63 -1.62
CA LEU A 208 -20.53 9.13 -2.71
C LEU A 208 -20.26 8.40 -4.02
N VAL A 209 -19.00 8.23 -4.40
CA VAL A 209 -18.61 7.53 -5.63
C VAL A 209 -19.06 6.07 -5.58
N THR A 210 -18.79 5.37 -4.49
CA THR A 210 -19.21 3.97 -4.32
C THR A 210 -20.73 3.83 -4.34
N ALA A 211 -21.46 4.72 -3.64
CA ALA A 211 -22.92 4.69 -3.62
C ALA A 211 -23.55 5.01 -4.99
N SER A 212 -22.94 5.87 -5.80
CA SER A 212 -23.42 6.21 -7.14
C SER A 212 -23.23 5.07 -8.15
N LEU A 213 -22.29 4.16 -7.93
CA LEU A 213 -22.03 3.02 -8.81
C LEU A 213 -22.89 1.78 -8.45
N LEU A 214 -23.35 1.67 -7.20
CA LEU A 214 -24.21 0.56 -6.75
C LEU A 214 -25.44 0.28 -7.64
N PRO A 215 -26.20 1.30 -8.14
CA PRO A 215 -27.34 1.04 -9.01
C PRO A 215 -26.99 0.46 -10.39
N LEU A 216 -25.71 0.46 -10.78
CA LEU A 216 -25.25 -0.09 -12.07
C LEU A 216 -24.90 -1.58 -11.97
N GLU A 217 -24.77 -2.13 -10.76
CA GLU A 217 -24.44 -3.54 -10.50
C GLU A 217 -25.68 -4.41 -10.22
N VAL A 218 -26.88 -3.81 -10.13
CA VAL A 218 -28.17 -4.49 -9.96
C VAL A 218 -28.95 -4.47 -11.26
#